data_e8ec626d52c6de7318f8b647dde3de7d
#
_entry.id   e8ec626d52c6de7318f8b647dde3de7d
#
_cell.length_a   1.000
_cell.length_b   1.000
_cell.length_c   1.000
_cell.angle_alpha   90.00
_cell.angle_beta   90.00
_cell.angle_gamma   90.00
#
_symmetry.space_group_name_H-M   'P 1'
#
loop_
_entity.id
_entity.type
_entity.pdbx_description
1 polymer ?
#
loop_
_entity_poly.entity_id
_entity_poly.type
_entity_poly.pdbx_seq_one_letter_code
_entity_poly.pdbx_strand_id
1 'polypeptide(L)'
;DLHPRVRRQRQMCIRDRMGSIYMENVVGVKKPRVAIVNNGAEEEKGNALVKATFPLLKACKDINFIGSIEARDIPAGYADVVVCEAFVGNVILKLYEGVGATMLSMIKKGMMTSLRSKVGALMVKPALKETLKAFDASEYGGAPLLGLKGLVVKSHGSAKSVEIRHAIFQCEQFKEEKINEKIEEFIAAEQKAQAEAKAEEK
;
A
#
# COMPACT_ATOMS: atom_id res chain seq x y z
N ASP A 1 -3.79 6.94 -28.82
CA ASP A 1 -2.91 7.22 -27.66
C ASP A 1 -3.61 8.21 -26.73
N LEU A 2 -3.92 7.77 -25.52
CA LEU A 2 -4.54 8.62 -24.50
C LEU A 2 -3.53 9.70 -24.05
N HIS A 3 -4.00 10.93 -23.86
CA HIS A 3 -3.20 12.01 -23.29
C HIS A 3 -2.53 11.52 -21.98
N PRO A 4 -1.25 11.82 -21.70
CA PRO A 4 -0.51 11.28 -20.56
C PRO A 4 -1.20 11.47 -19.20
N ARG A 5 -2.00 12.52 -19.03
CA ARG A 5 -2.78 12.78 -17.82
C ARG A 5 -3.91 11.76 -17.64
N VAL A 6 -4.67 11.49 -18.68
CA VAL A 6 -5.77 10.49 -18.67
C VAL A 6 -5.22 9.08 -18.44
N ARG A 7 -4.05 8.77 -19.03
CA ARG A 7 -3.36 7.50 -18.80
C ARG A 7 -2.98 7.30 -17.32
N ARG A 8 -2.45 8.34 -16.65
CA ARG A 8 -2.08 8.26 -15.21
C ARG A 8 -3.30 8.09 -14.30
N GLN A 9 -4.40 8.78 -14.58
CA GLN A 9 -5.65 8.64 -13.84
C GLN A 9 -6.19 7.20 -13.91
N ARG A 10 -6.27 6.65 -15.12
CA ARG A 10 -6.70 5.28 -15.34
C ARG A 10 -5.78 4.26 -14.64
N GLN A 11 -4.47 4.51 -14.64
CA GLN A 11 -3.52 3.66 -13.92
C GLN A 11 -3.76 3.70 -12.41
N MET A 12 -4.18 4.82 -11.83
CA MET A 12 -4.50 4.89 -10.40
C MET A 12 -5.76 4.07 -10.10
N CYS A 13 -6.83 4.20 -10.89
CA CYS A 13 -8.06 3.41 -10.72
C CYS A 13 -7.86 1.90 -10.90
N ILE A 14 -6.87 1.46 -11.67
CA ILE A 14 -6.52 0.04 -11.78
C ILE A 14 -5.74 -0.43 -10.54
N ARG A 15 -4.85 0.41 -10.02
CA ARG A 15 -4.01 0.06 -8.86
C ARG A 15 -4.79 -0.09 -7.56
N ASP A 16 -5.79 0.74 -7.34
CA ASP A 16 -6.65 0.67 -6.15
C ASP A 16 -7.38 -0.67 -6.07
N ARG A 17 -7.89 -1.14 -7.21
CA ARG A 17 -8.55 -2.44 -7.31
C ARG A 17 -7.57 -3.61 -7.19
N MET A 18 -6.41 -3.51 -7.83
CA MET A 18 -5.34 -4.50 -7.62
C MET A 18 -4.96 -4.58 -6.14
N GLY A 19 -4.83 -3.43 -5.47
CA GLY A 19 -4.60 -3.36 -4.03
C GLY A 19 -5.73 -3.96 -3.21
N SER A 20 -6.99 -3.69 -3.58
CA SER A 20 -8.17 -4.26 -2.93
C SER A 20 -8.21 -5.79 -3.08
N ILE A 21 -8.00 -6.32 -4.28
CA ILE A 21 -7.92 -7.77 -4.54
C ILE A 21 -6.80 -8.41 -3.71
N TYR A 22 -5.64 -7.78 -3.65
CA TYR A 22 -4.52 -8.24 -2.85
C TYR A 22 -4.86 -8.29 -1.36
N MET A 23 -5.39 -7.20 -0.80
CA MET A 23 -5.74 -7.13 0.61
C MET A 23 -6.83 -8.14 0.99
N GLU A 24 -7.78 -8.38 0.10
CA GLU A 24 -8.87 -9.31 0.36
C GLU A 24 -8.42 -10.78 0.29
N ASN A 25 -7.63 -11.15 -0.71
CA ASN A 25 -7.30 -12.55 -0.98
C ASN A 25 -5.98 -13.01 -0.36
N VAL A 26 -5.01 -12.12 -0.16
CA VAL A 26 -3.69 -12.47 0.40
C VAL A 26 -3.63 -12.10 1.88
N VAL A 27 -4.09 -10.91 2.24
CA VAL A 27 -4.03 -10.43 3.63
C VAL A 27 -5.27 -10.84 4.43
N GLY A 28 -6.40 -11.15 3.76
CA GLY A 28 -7.64 -11.61 4.40
C GLY A 28 -8.52 -10.49 4.95
N VAL A 29 -8.31 -9.26 4.53
CA VAL A 29 -9.12 -8.10 4.95
C VAL A 29 -10.39 -8.02 4.10
N LYS A 30 -11.54 -8.33 4.69
CA LYS A 30 -12.83 -8.25 3.99
C LYS A 30 -13.21 -6.80 3.70
N LYS A 31 -13.56 -6.50 2.44
CA LYS A 31 -13.94 -5.16 1.96
C LYS A 31 -12.92 -4.09 2.39
N PRO A 32 -11.67 -4.18 1.96
CA PRO A 32 -10.62 -3.29 2.40
C PRO A 32 -10.97 -1.84 2.09
N ARG A 33 -10.68 -0.95 3.04
CA ARG A 33 -10.90 0.49 2.90
C ARG A 33 -9.84 1.06 1.98
N VAL A 34 -10.29 1.66 0.88
CA VAL A 34 -9.43 2.26 -0.14
C VAL A 34 -9.46 3.77 -0.02
N ALA A 35 -8.32 4.42 0.07
CA ALA A 35 -8.19 5.87 0.13
C ALA A 35 -7.15 6.39 -0.86
N ILE A 36 -7.33 7.63 -1.32
CA ILE A 36 -6.32 8.35 -2.12
C ILE A 36 -5.53 9.30 -1.23
N VAL A 37 -4.19 9.30 -1.39
CA VAL A 37 -3.33 10.25 -0.68
C VAL A 37 -3.60 11.67 -1.17
N ASN A 38 -3.84 12.56 -0.21
CA ASN A 38 -4.09 13.97 -0.46
C ASN A 38 -3.39 14.84 0.61
N ASN A 39 -3.38 16.14 0.41
CA ASN A 39 -2.91 17.15 1.37
C ASN A 39 -4.02 17.71 2.27
N GLY A 40 -5.16 17.06 2.31
CA GLY A 40 -6.32 17.36 3.14
C GLY A 40 -7.46 16.41 2.83
N ALA A 41 -8.45 16.32 3.73
CA ALA A 41 -9.58 15.42 3.61
C ALA A 41 -10.62 15.89 2.57
N GLU A 42 -10.62 17.17 2.23
CA GLU A 42 -11.61 17.80 1.37
C GLU A 42 -11.41 17.42 -0.10
N GLU A 43 -12.52 17.21 -0.83
CA GLU A 43 -12.51 16.74 -2.22
C GLU A 43 -11.83 17.72 -3.19
N GLU A 44 -11.89 19.03 -2.89
CA GLU A 44 -11.30 20.09 -3.72
C GLU A 44 -9.80 20.20 -3.57
N LYS A 45 -9.19 19.61 -2.53
CA LYS A 45 -7.75 19.64 -2.31
C LYS A 45 -7.00 18.66 -3.19
N GLY A 46 -5.70 18.86 -3.25
CA GLY A 46 -4.80 17.99 -4.00
C GLY A 46 -4.33 18.57 -5.33
N ASN A 47 -3.39 17.87 -5.92
CA ASN A 47 -2.86 18.20 -7.24
C ASN A 47 -3.86 17.82 -8.35
N ALA A 48 -3.56 18.23 -9.58
CA ALA A 48 -4.43 17.97 -10.72
C ALA A 48 -4.69 16.48 -10.99
N LEU A 49 -3.77 15.58 -10.60
CA LEU A 49 -3.95 14.15 -10.75
C LEU A 49 -4.94 13.62 -9.71
N VAL A 50 -4.81 14.02 -8.43
CA VAL A 50 -5.73 13.63 -7.35
C VAL A 50 -7.15 14.11 -7.66
N LYS A 51 -7.32 15.40 -8.00
CA LYS A 51 -8.62 15.98 -8.35
C LYS A 51 -9.33 15.26 -9.51
N ALA A 52 -8.57 14.83 -10.49
CA ALA A 52 -9.12 14.13 -11.64
C ALA A 52 -9.36 12.63 -11.38
N THR A 53 -8.65 12.01 -10.42
CA THR A 53 -8.81 10.60 -10.06
C THR A 53 -9.91 10.38 -9.02
N PHE A 54 -10.07 11.31 -8.09
CA PHE A 54 -11.03 11.20 -6.99
C PHE A 54 -12.47 10.87 -7.45
N PRO A 55 -13.08 11.59 -8.40
CA PRO A 55 -14.43 11.27 -8.85
C PRO A 55 -14.53 9.88 -9.52
N LEU A 56 -13.47 9.41 -10.16
CA LEU A 56 -13.43 8.08 -10.77
C LEU A 56 -13.43 6.99 -9.70
N LEU A 57 -12.66 7.17 -8.62
CA LEU A 57 -12.66 6.25 -7.48
C LEU A 57 -14.01 6.25 -6.75
N LYS A 58 -14.60 7.43 -6.56
CA LYS A 58 -15.91 7.59 -5.93
C LYS A 58 -17.04 6.93 -6.72
N ALA A 59 -16.96 6.93 -8.04
CA ALA A 59 -17.92 6.27 -8.93
C ALA A 59 -17.74 4.74 -9.00
N CYS A 60 -16.59 4.23 -8.55
CA CYS A 60 -16.28 2.81 -8.61
C CYS A 60 -17.03 2.04 -7.52
N LYS A 61 -17.95 1.14 -7.94
CA LYS A 61 -18.80 0.37 -7.03
C LYS A 61 -18.13 -0.89 -6.45
N ASP A 62 -17.03 -1.31 -7.06
CA ASP A 62 -16.35 -2.58 -6.74
C ASP A 62 -15.28 -2.43 -5.65
N ILE A 63 -15.07 -1.21 -5.16
CA ILE A 63 -14.14 -0.91 -4.08
C ILE A 63 -14.85 -0.20 -2.94
N ASN A 64 -14.35 -0.37 -1.74
CA ASN A 64 -14.80 0.40 -0.57
C ASN A 64 -14.00 1.70 -0.47
N PHE A 65 -14.28 2.65 -1.38
CA PHE A 65 -13.59 3.94 -1.38
C PHE A 65 -14.08 4.83 -0.25
N ILE A 66 -13.18 5.23 0.64
CA ILE A 66 -13.47 6.04 1.83
C ILE A 66 -13.07 7.51 1.69
N GLY A 67 -12.55 7.92 0.51
CA GLY A 67 -12.18 9.31 0.25
C GLY A 67 -10.68 9.59 0.31
N SER A 68 -10.33 10.82 0.68
CA SER A 68 -8.94 11.26 0.84
C SER A 68 -8.38 10.90 2.21
N ILE A 69 -7.07 10.61 2.23
CA ILE A 69 -6.29 10.40 3.46
C ILE A 69 -5.02 11.26 3.42
N GLU A 70 -4.65 11.85 4.55
CA GLU A 70 -3.38 12.54 4.67
C GLU A 70 -2.25 11.54 5.03
N ALA A 71 -1.02 11.86 4.64
CA ALA A 71 0.13 11.00 4.90
C ALA A 71 0.34 10.70 6.40
N ARG A 72 -0.05 11.63 7.29
CA ARG A 72 0.03 11.46 8.76
C ARG A 72 -0.90 10.38 9.31
N ASP A 73 -1.98 10.07 8.59
CA ASP A 73 -3.01 9.13 9.05
C ASP A 73 -2.70 7.68 8.61
N ILE A 74 -1.76 7.51 7.68
CA ILE A 74 -1.35 6.18 7.18
C ILE A 74 -0.86 5.27 8.31
N PRO A 75 0.04 5.73 9.22
CA PRO A 75 0.51 4.90 10.32
C PRO A 75 -0.57 4.47 11.31
N ALA A 76 -1.67 5.22 11.39
CA ALA A 76 -2.80 4.92 12.26
C ALA A 76 -3.77 3.87 11.66
N GLY A 77 -3.54 3.43 10.41
CA GLY A 77 -4.36 2.41 9.75
C GLY A 77 -5.77 2.87 9.39
N TYR A 78 -5.94 4.16 9.04
CA TYR A 78 -7.24 4.68 8.61
C TYR A 78 -7.73 4.07 7.30
N ALA A 79 -6.84 3.59 6.46
CA ALA A 79 -7.14 2.86 5.24
C ALA A 79 -6.30 1.58 5.13
N ASP A 80 -6.83 0.57 4.44
CA ASP A 80 -6.18 -0.71 4.21
C ASP A 80 -5.42 -0.71 2.87
N VAL A 81 -5.90 0.08 1.92
CA VAL A 81 -5.26 0.36 0.63
C VAL A 81 -5.11 1.86 0.46
N VAL A 82 -3.88 2.31 0.25
CA VAL A 82 -3.58 3.72 0.06
C VAL A 82 -3.02 3.94 -1.33
N VAL A 83 -3.77 4.67 -2.15
CA VAL A 83 -3.44 4.90 -3.57
C VAL A 83 -2.75 6.25 -3.74
N CYS A 84 -1.63 6.25 -4.43
CA CYS A 84 -0.90 7.45 -4.79
C CYS A 84 -0.07 7.25 -6.07
N GLU A 85 0.46 8.33 -6.59
CA GLU A 85 1.44 8.22 -7.66
C GLU A 85 2.82 7.79 -7.10
N ALA A 86 3.67 7.22 -7.96
CA ALA A 86 4.89 6.55 -7.54
C ALA A 86 5.87 7.44 -6.76
N PHE A 87 6.00 8.73 -7.13
CA PHE A 87 6.90 9.66 -6.46
C PHE A 87 6.43 9.96 -5.04
N VAL A 88 5.16 10.33 -4.88
CA VAL A 88 4.55 10.60 -3.56
C VAL A 88 4.63 9.36 -2.67
N GLY A 89 4.28 8.18 -3.20
CA GLY A 89 4.37 6.94 -2.44
C GLY A 89 5.79 6.63 -1.97
N ASN A 90 6.78 6.80 -2.82
CA ASN A 90 8.17 6.57 -2.44
C ASN A 90 8.70 7.59 -1.41
N VAL A 91 8.28 8.86 -1.53
CA VAL A 91 8.62 9.89 -0.54
C VAL A 91 8.03 9.55 0.83
N ILE A 92 6.75 9.17 0.87
CA ILE A 92 6.07 8.77 2.12
C ILE A 92 6.78 7.57 2.75
N LEU A 93 7.04 6.51 1.98
CA LEU A 93 7.72 5.30 2.48
C LEU A 93 9.10 5.62 3.04
N LYS A 94 9.93 6.37 2.31
CA LYS A 94 11.28 6.71 2.74
C LYS A 94 11.30 7.63 3.95
N LEU A 95 10.37 8.58 4.03
CA LEU A 95 10.22 9.42 5.21
C LEU A 95 9.80 8.58 6.43
N TYR A 96 8.81 7.69 6.26
CA TYR A 96 8.32 6.83 7.33
C TYR A 96 9.42 5.90 7.87
N GLU A 97 10.15 5.23 6.98
CA GLU A 97 11.32 4.41 7.32
C GLU A 97 12.37 5.22 8.09
N GLY A 98 12.70 6.42 7.59
CA GLY A 98 13.72 7.30 8.20
C GLY A 98 13.32 7.82 9.57
N VAL A 99 12.06 8.25 9.72
CA VAL A 99 11.51 8.71 11.01
C VAL A 99 11.52 7.58 12.04
N GLY A 100 11.03 6.39 11.66
CA GLY A 100 11.02 5.22 12.52
C GLY A 100 12.42 4.85 13.02
N ALA A 101 13.40 4.76 12.12
CA ALA A 101 14.79 4.45 12.46
C ALA A 101 15.42 5.51 13.38
N THR A 102 15.16 6.79 13.12
CA THR A 102 15.65 7.92 13.92
C THR A 102 15.07 7.90 15.32
N MET A 103 13.74 7.73 15.45
CA MET A 103 13.07 7.64 16.75
C MET A 103 13.61 6.49 17.59
N LEU A 104 13.79 5.31 17.01
CA LEU A 104 14.37 4.15 17.70
C LEU A 104 15.80 4.43 18.18
N SER A 105 16.60 5.08 17.34
CA SER A 105 17.97 5.50 17.70
C SER A 105 17.97 6.47 18.87
N MET A 106 17.07 7.46 18.86
CA MET A 106 16.94 8.44 19.95
C MET A 106 16.48 7.79 21.25
N ILE A 107 15.48 6.90 21.20
CA ILE A 107 15.02 6.13 22.37
C ILE A 107 16.17 5.30 22.95
N LYS A 108 16.90 4.56 22.11
CA LYS A 108 18.05 3.77 22.52
C LYS A 108 19.12 4.64 23.18
N LYS A 109 19.45 5.79 22.61
CA LYS A 109 20.42 6.73 23.19
C LYS A 109 19.95 7.24 24.57
N GLY A 110 18.68 7.66 24.68
CA GLY A 110 18.11 8.11 25.95
C GLY A 110 18.14 7.03 27.03
N MET A 111 17.82 5.79 26.67
CA MET A 111 17.85 4.65 27.59
C MET A 111 19.27 4.29 28.07
N MET A 112 20.33 4.72 27.38
CA MET A 112 21.71 4.42 27.71
C MET A 112 22.40 5.53 28.52
N THR A 113 21.72 6.60 28.90
CA THR A 113 22.31 7.78 29.55
C THR A 113 22.74 7.56 31.01
N SER A 114 22.07 6.70 31.77
CA SER A 114 22.35 6.43 33.19
C SER A 114 22.22 4.95 33.55
N LEU A 115 22.77 4.54 34.69
CA LEU A 115 22.59 3.17 35.19
C LEU A 115 21.12 2.83 35.44
N ARG A 116 20.35 3.76 36.00
CA ARG A 116 18.89 3.59 36.21
C ARG A 116 18.16 3.38 34.90
N SER A 117 18.44 4.20 33.89
CA SER A 117 17.86 4.08 32.55
C SER A 117 18.22 2.76 31.88
N LYS A 118 19.45 2.29 32.04
CA LYS A 118 19.91 0.98 31.51
C LYS A 118 19.15 -0.19 32.13
N VAL A 119 18.96 -0.17 33.46
CA VAL A 119 18.17 -1.19 34.16
C VAL A 119 16.71 -1.14 33.70
N GLY A 120 16.11 0.04 33.63
CA GLY A 120 14.75 0.22 33.09
C GLY A 120 14.63 -0.28 31.63
N ALA A 121 15.61 0.02 30.78
CA ALA A 121 15.64 -0.47 29.41
C ALA A 121 15.66 -1.99 29.31
N LEU A 122 16.40 -2.67 30.21
CA LEU A 122 16.43 -4.13 30.27
C LEU A 122 15.05 -4.71 30.62
N MET A 123 14.34 -4.09 31.55
CA MET A 123 13.00 -4.51 31.96
C MET A 123 11.94 -4.29 30.87
N VAL A 124 12.03 -3.18 30.12
CA VAL A 124 11.05 -2.81 29.06
C VAL A 124 11.39 -3.50 27.73
N LYS A 125 12.61 -3.99 27.54
CA LYS A 125 13.09 -4.58 26.28
C LYS A 125 12.13 -5.63 25.67
N PRO A 126 11.53 -6.59 26.41
CA PRO A 126 10.60 -7.56 25.82
C PRO A 126 9.35 -6.90 25.24
N ALA A 127 8.73 -5.98 26.00
CA ALA A 127 7.55 -5.25 25.56
C ALA A 127 7.82 -4.37 24.34
N LEU A 128 8.96 -3.65 24.36
CA LEU A 128 9.39 -2.83 23.22
C LEU A 128 9.64 -3.68 21.97
N LYS A 129 10.26 -4.85 22.11
CA LYS A 129 10.48 -5.76 21.00
C LYS A 129 9.16 -6.24 20.39
N GLU A 130 8.17 -6.55 21.20
CA GLU A 130 6.84 -6.97 20.74
C GLU A 130 6.12 -5.83 20.00
N THR A 131 6.13 -4.63 20.55
CA THR A 131 5.57 -3.44 19.90
C THR A 131 6.23 -3.16 18.55
N LEU A 132 7.55 -3.33 18.46
CA LEU A 132 8.31 -3.08 17.25
C LEU A 132 8.12 -4.13 16.15
N LYS A 133 7.60 -5.31 16.48
CA LYS A 133 7.25 -6.31 15.46
C LYS A 133 6.20 -5.78 14.48
N ALA A 134 5.27 -4.94 14.93
CA ALA A 134 4.28 -4.31 14.05
C ALA A 134 4.90 -3.43 12.94
N PHE A 135 6.14 -2.98 13.13
CA PHE A 135 6.90 -2.20 12.15
C PHE A 135 7.92 -3.04 11.36
N ASP A 136 7.99 -4.34 11.64
CA ASP A 136 8.95 -5.23 11.01
C ASP A 136 8.41 -5.76 9.68
N ALA A 137 8.82 -5.13 8.58
CA ALA A 137 8.46 -5.56 7.23
C ALA A 137 9.06 -6.92 6.83
N SER A 138 9.96 -7.50 7.61
CA SER A 138 10.62 -8.77 7.30
C SER A 138 9.64 -9.96 7.26
N GLU A 139 8.52 -9.87 7.99
CA GLU A 139 7.47 -10.89 7.96
C GLU A 139 6.74 -10.98 6.61
N TYR A 140 6.72 -9.89 5.83
CA TYR A 140 6.07 -9.85 4.52
C TYR A 140 6.99 -10.27 3.36
N GLY A 141 8.29 -10.39 3.58
CA GLY A 141 9.28 -10.91 2.62
C GLY A 141 9.59 -9.99 1.43
N GLY A 142 8.62 -9.27 0.93
CA GLY A 142 8.78 -8.36 -0.20
C GLY A 142 7.47 -7.75 -0.70
N ALA A 143 7.57 -6.88 -1.71
CA ALA A 143 6.44 -6.23 -2.35
C ALA A 143 6.13 -6.91 -3.70
N PRO A 144 4.91 -7.43 -3.90
CA PRO A 144 4.51 -8.01 -5.18
C PRO A 144 4.33 -6.91 -6.23
N LEU A 145 4.77 -7.18 -7.44
CA LEU A 145 4.52 -6.35 -8.62
C LEU A 145 3.21 -6.79 -9.27
N LEU A 146 2.12 -6.13 -8.88
CA LEU A 146 0.78 -6.44 -9.36
C LEU A 146 0.58 -6.02 -10.82
N GLY A 147 -0.26 -6.76 -11.56
CA GLY A 147 -0.62 -6.47 -12.94
C GLY A 147 0.40 -6.91 -13.98
N LEU A 148 1.33 -7.77 -13.62
CA LEU A 148 2.21 -8.46 -14.56
C LEU A 148 1.59 -9.79 -14.98
N LYS A 149 1.94 -10.28 -16.18
CA LYS A 149 1.51 -11.61 -16.67
C LYS A 149 2.14 -12.77 -15.91
N GLY A 150 3.16 -12.49 -15.12
CA GLY A 150 3.87 -13.45 -14.28
C GLY A 150 3.98 -12.96 -12.85
N LEU A 151 4.35 -13.85 -11.98
CA LEU A 151 4.51 -13.57 -10.56
C LEU A 151 5.90 -13.01 -10.28
N VAL A 152 5.96 -11.81 -9.73
CA VAL A 152 7.21 -11.15 -9.34
C VAL A 152 7.04 -10.52 -7.97
N VAL A 153 7.90 -10.90 -7.03
CA VAL A 153 7.99 -10.28 -5.69
C VAL A 153 9.35 -9.62 -5.55
N LYS A 154 9.35 -8.33 -5.25
CA LYS A 154 10.57 -7.53 -5.04
C LYS A 154 10.93 -7.52 -3.57
N SER A 155 12.02 -8.19 -3.20
CA SER A 155 12.62 -8.09 -1.86
C SER A 155 13.55 -6.89 -1.74
N HIS A 156 13.86 -6.48 -0.51
CA HIS A 156 14.81 -5.40 -0.24
C HIS A 156 16.25 -5.85 -0.57
N GLY A 157 17.12 -4.92 -0.97
CA GLY A 157 18.53 -5.26 -1.30
C GLY A 157 19.35 -5.80 -0.13
N SER A 158 18.94 -5.54 1.11
CA SER A 158 19.53 -6.09 2.34
C SER A 158 18.75 -7.27 2.92
N ALA A 159 17.84 -7.87 2.15
CA ALA A 159 17.00 -8.98 2.60
C ALA A 159 17.84 -10.17 3.06
N LYS A 160 17.45 -10.74 4.20
CA LYS A 160 18.06 -11.94 4.78
C LYS A 160 17.28 -13.18 4.34
N SER A 161 17.77 -14.35 4.69
CA SER A 161 17.16 -15.64 4.34
C SER A 161 15.69 -15.77 4.77
N VAL A 162 15.30 -15.16 5.89
CA VAL A 162 13.92 -15.18 6.39
C VAL A 162 13.00 -14.41 5.44
N GLU A 163 13.38 -13.21 5.03
CA GLU A 163 12.60 -12.37 4.10
C GLU A 163 12.49 -13.01 2.73
N ILE A 164 13.58 -13.62 2.23
CA ILE A 164 13.54 -14.36 0.94
C ILE A 164 12.60 -15.55 1.03
N ARG A 165 12.62 -16.29 2.15
CA ARG A 165 11.68 -17.40 2.38
C ARG A 165 10.23 -16.91 2.38
N HIS A 166 9.92 -15.81 3.07
CA HIS A 166 8.58 -15.24 3.08
C HIS A 166 8.15 -14.74 1.69
N ALA A 167 9.07 -14.17 0.91
CA ALA A 167 8.80 -13.80 -0.48
C ALA A 167 8.43 -15.02 -1.35
N ILE A 168 9.07 -16.16 -1.15
CA ILE A 168 8.73 -17.40 -1.85
C ILE A 168 7.35 -17.91 -1.43
N PHE A 169 7.04 -17.93 -0.13
CA PHE A 169 5.70 -18.30 0.36
C PHE A 169 4.61 -17.36 -0.16
N GLN A 170 4.91 -16.07 -0.23
CA GLN A 170 4.01 -15.11 -0.85
C GLN A 170 3.73 -15.44 -2.33
N CYS A 171 4.76 -15.87 -3.07
CA CYS A 171 4.57 -16.34 -4.45
C CYS A 171 3.67 -17.59 -4.53
N GLU A 172 3.81 -18.54 -3.62
CA GLU A 172 2.98 -19.73 -3.55
C GLU A 172 1.51 -19.36 -3.29
N GLN A 173 1.27 -18.55 -2.26
CA GLN A 173 -0.06 -18.03 -1.93
C GLN A 173 -0.71 -17.27 -3.10
N PHE A 174 0.05 -16.41 -3.79
CA PHE A 174 -0.42 -15.70 -4.97
C PHE A 174 -0.93 -16.63 -6.06
N LYS A 175 -0.22 -17.74 -6.29
CA LYS A 175 -0.59 -18.75 -7.28
C LYS A 175 -1.84 -19.52 -6.85
N GLU A 176 -1.90 -19.95 -5.59
CA GLU A 176 -3.06 -20.68 -5.02
C GLU A 176 -4.33 -19.83 -5.08
N GLU A 177 -4.24 -18.55 -4.71
CA GLU A 177 -5.36 -17.61 -4.71
C GLU A 177 -5.68 -17.04 -6.10
N LYS A 178 -4.94 -17.42 -7.14
CA LYS A 178 -5.13 -16.98 -8.54
C LYS A 178 -5.23 -15.46 -8.67
N ILE A 179 -4.34 -14.74 -8.01
CA ILE A 179 -4.42 -13.26 -7.94
C ILE A 179 -4.28 -12.61 -9.31
N ASN A 180 -3.38 -13.09 -10.16
CA ASN A 180 -3.20 -12.54 -11.49
C ASN A 180 -4.45 -12.75 -12.36
N GLU A 181 -5.06 -13.93 -12.30
CA GLU A 181 -6.30 -14.26 -13.02
C GLU A 181 -7.45 -13.34 -12.56
N LYS A 182 -7.62 -13.15 -11.26
CA LYS A 182 -8.62 -12.22 -10.71
C LYS A 182 -8.41 -10.78 -11.18
N ILE A 183 -7.15 -10.34 -11.26
CA ILE A 183 -6.79 -9.01 -11.78
C ILE A 183 -7.07 -8.92 -13.28
N GLU A 184 -6.73 -9.95 -14.07
CA GLU A 184 -6.97 -9.99 -15.52
C GLU A 184 -8.47 -9.99 -15.84
N GLU A 185 -9.27 -10.82 -15.17
CA GLU A 185 -10.72 -10.86 -15.31
C GLU A 185 -11.35 -9.49 -15.02
N PHE A 186 -10.89 -8.85 -13.96
CA PHE A 186 -11.31 -7.51 -13.61
C PHE A 186 -11.00 -6.49 -14.71
N ILE A 187 -9.74 -6.44 -15.19
CA ILE A 187 -9.32 -5.52 -16.26
C ILE A 187 -10.11 -5.77 -17.55
N ALA A 188 -10.36 -7.03 -17.89
CA ALA A 188 -11.15 -7.40 -19.07
C ALA A 188 -12.61 -6.93 -18.96
N ALA A 189 -13.24 -7.10 -17.79
CA ALA A 189 -14.59 -6.63 -17.54
C ALA A 189 -14.71 -5.09 -17.65
N GLU A 190 -13.74 -4.36 -17.12
CA GLU A 190 -13.69 -2.90 -17.23
C GLU A 190 -13.50 -2.42 -18.67
N GLN A 191 -12.65 -3.09 -19.43
CA GLN A 191 -12.45 -2.76 -20.85
C GLN A 191 -13.71 -2.97 -21.67
N LYS A 192 -14.47 -4.04 -21.38
CA LYS A 192 -15.74 -4.35 -22.04
C LYS A 192 -16.79 -3.28 -21.71
N ALA A 193 -16.98 -2.93 -20.44
CA ALA A 193 -17.92 -1.90 -20.02
C ALA A 193 -17.62 -0.53 -20.66
N GLN A 194 -16.33 -0.17 -20.76
CA GLN A 194 -15.93 1.08 -21.43
C GLN A 194 -16.14 1.06 -22.95
N ALA A 195 -16.04 -0.12 -23.60
CA ALA A 195 -16.30 -0.25 -25.01
C ALA A 195 -17.81 -0.13 -25.30
N GLU A 196 -18.65 -0.71 -24.45
CA GLU A 196 -20.11 -0.61 -24.51
C GLU A 196 -20.60 0.84 -24.33
N ALA A 197 -20.11 1.54 -23.28
CA ALA A 197 -20.45 2.94 -23.03
C ALA A 197 -20.07 3.87 -24.20
N LYS A 198 -18.94 3.64 -24.85
CA LYS A 198 -18.53 4.40 -26.04
C LYS A 198 -19.34 4.08 -27.29
N ALA A 199 -19.97 2.93 -27.36
CA ALA A 199 -20.83 2.54 -28.48
C ALA A 199 -22.22 3.18 -28.35
N GLU A 200 -22.70 3.41 -27.11
CA GLU A 200 -23.98 4.08 -26.81
C GLU A 200 -23.92 5.61 -26.99
N GLU A 201 -22.73 6.24 -26.89
CA GLU A 201 -22.54 7.68 -27.12
C GLU A 201 -22.42 8.08 -28.62
N LYS A 202 -22.44 7.13 -29.56
CA LYS A 202 -22.38 7.35 -31.00
C LYS A 202 -23.75 7.14 -31.67
#